data_4d2e364efe990b0f94b5e664e3901476
#
_entry.id   4d2e364efe990b0f94b5e664e3901476
#
_cell.length_a   1.000
_cell.length_b   1.000
_cell.length_c   1.000
_cell.angle_alpha   90.00
_cell.angle_beta   90.00
_cell.angle_gamma   90.00
#
_symmetry.space_group_name_H-M   'P 1'
#
loop_
_entity.id
_entity.type
_entity.pdbx_description
1 polymer ?
#
loop_
_entity_poly.entity_id
_entity_poly.type
_entity_poly.pdbx_seq_one_letter_code
_entity_poly.pdbx_strand_id
1 'polypeptide(L)'
;MITFNNLGNLGRLANQMFQYASLKGIARNRGFEFMIPPASAFGTRDLMVKQDGTNIYDIFDLSDNNYGLQVNQVCMERMHTFDKELFNNCPDNVDLLGYYQTYKYFQHIESEIRSDFKFQTDLFETCSDFMKVNFVYRDVISLHVRRGDYVSNPNHPLQTVEYYQRALEMLPNLDVIVFSDDPDWCNAQEIFQPDRFSISESNTVDADLCLMSLCKYHILANSSLSWWGAWLAKSEKIIAPKNWFGGDCVNKSVSDMEFGNWTWL
;
A
#
# COMPACT_ATOMS: atom_id res chain seq x y z
N MET A 1 -26.68 -0.10 1.96
CA MET A 1 -25.61 0.33 1.03
C MET A 1 -24.67 1.28 1.74
N ILE A 2 -23.36 1.13 1.59
CA ILE A 2 -22.38 2.05 2.17
C ILE A 2 -21.47 2.61 1.07
N THR A 3 -20.85 3.76 1.31
CA THR A 3 -20.01 4.43 0.31
C THR A 3 -18.72 4.97 0.92
N PHE A 4 -17.75 5.29 0.09
CA PHE A 4 -16.53 6.00 0.44
C PHE A 4 -16.34 7.18 -0.53
N ASN A 5 -17.18 8.25 -0.36
CA ASN A 5 -17.23 9.38 -1.30
C ASN A 5 -15.92 10.19 -1.38
N ASN A 6 -15.05 10.09 -0.37
CA ASN A 6 -13.74 10.72 -0.36
C ASN A 6 -12.62 9.82 -0.89
N LEU A 7 -12.94 8.64 -1.43
CA LEU A 7 -11.96 7.81 -2.11
C LEU A 7 -11.28 8.62 -3.23
N GLY A 8 -9.96 8.57 -3.30
CA GLY A 8 -9.17 9.35 -4.24
C GLY A 8 -8.90 10.82 -3.85
N ASN A 9 -9.53 11.31 -2.77
CA ASN A 9 -9.33 12.68 -2.26
C ASN A 9 -8.71 12.71 -0.86
N LEU A 10 -8.44 11.54 -0.27
CA LEU A 10 -7.84 11.39 1.04
C LEU A 10 -6.69 10.38 0.96
N GLY A 11 -5.48 10.89 0.86
CA GLY A 11 -4.27 10.07 0.71
C GLY A 11 -3.97 9.63 -0.72
N ARG A 12 -2.77 9.05 -0.91
CA ARG A 12 -2.27 8.59 -2.20
C ARG A 12 -2.78 7.18 -2.53
N LEU A 13 -2.36 6.62 -3.67
CA LEU A 13 -2.75 5.31 -4.19
C LEU A 13 -2.89 4.22 -3.13
N ALA A 14 -1.86 3.97 -2.33
CA ALA A 14 -1.88 2.90 -1.34
C ALA A 14 -2.94 3.10 -0.23
N ASN A 15 -3.26 4.36 0.10
CA ASN A 15 -4.37 4.68 1.00
C ASN A 15 -5.72 4.42 0.33
N GLN A 16 -5.85 4.75 -0.95
CA GLN A 16 -7.06 4.45 -1.74
C GLN A 16 -7.33 2.94 -1.78
N MET A 17 -6.27 2.12 -1.91
CA MET A 17 -6.39 0.66 -1.86
C MET A 17 -6.93 0.17 -0.51
N PHE A 18 -6.42 0.70 0.62
CA PHE A 18 -6.96 0.37 1.94
C PHE A 18 -8.42 0.81 2.10
N GLN A 19 -8.76 2.00 1.66
CA GLN A 19 -10.12 2.54 1.71
C GLN A 19 -11.09 1.67 0.92
N TYR A 20 -10.73 1.30 -0.31
CA TYR A 20 -11.52 0.41 -1.16
C TYR A 20 -11.70 -0.97 -0.54
N ALA A 21 -10.60 -1.61 -0.14
CA ALA A 21 -10.63 -2.97 0.41
C ALA A 21 -11.43 -3.04 1.72
N SER A 22 -11.28 -2.03 2.59
CA SER A 22 -12.00 -1.96 3.86
C SER A 22 -13.48 -1.64 3.67
N LEU A 23 -13.84 -0.75 2.74
CA LEU A 23 -15.23 -0.51 2.36
C LEU A 23 -15.91 -1.80 1.91
N LYS A 24 -15.30 -2.52 0.96
CA LYS A 24 -15.82 -3.78 0.44
C LYS A 24 -15.90 -4.83 1.54
N GLY A 25 -14.88 -4.94 2.40
CA GLY A 25 -14.89 -5.88 3.52
C GLY A 25 -15.98 -5.61 4.54
N ILE A 26 -16.18 -4.35 4.94
CA ILE A 26 -17.28 -3.96 5.84
C ILE A 26 -18.64 -4.24 5.18
N ALA A 27 -18.79 -3.88 3.90
CA ALA A 27 -20.02 -4.15 3.16
C ALA A 27 -20.35 -5.64 3.12
N ARG A 28 -19.40 -6.49 2.79
CA ARG A 28 -19.58 -7.95 2.76
C ARG A 28 -19.93 -8.51 4.14
N ASN A 29 -19.25 -8.07 5.19
CA ASN A 29 -19.55 -8.48 6.56
C ASN A 29 -20.95 -8.10 7.00
N ARG A 30 -21.46 -6.96 6.55
CA ARG A 30 -22.80 -6.46 6.88
C ARG A 30 -23.90 -6.94 5.93
N GLY A 31 -23.55 -7.60 4.81
CA GLY A 31 -24.52 -7.97 3.77
C GLY A 31 -25.05 -6.75 3.00
N PHE A 32 -24.22 -5.69 2.88
CA PHE A 32 -24.58 -4.46 2.19
C PHE A 32 -23.96 -4.41 0.79
N GLU A 33 -24.64 -3.70 -0.12
CA GLU A 33 -24.01 -3.18 -1.32
C GLU A 33 -23.07 -2.02 -0.96
N PHE A 34 -22.06 -1.76 -1.81
CA PHE A 34 -21.17 -0.63 -1.64
C PHE A 34 -21.02 0.15 -2.94
N MET A 35 -20.68 1.43 -2.80
CA MET A 35 -20.40 2.34 -3.93
C MET A 35 -19.12 3.11 -3.70
N ILE A 36 -18.43 3.43 -4.79
CA ILE A 36 -17.25 4.30 -4.83
C ILE A 36 -17.48 5.39 -5.87
N PRO A 37 -16.84 6.58 -5.74
CA PRO A 37 -16.98 7.63 -6.73
C PRO A 37 -16.38 7.20 -8.08
N PRO A 38 -16.90 7.71 -9.22
CA PRO A 38 -16.34 7.41 -10.54
C PRO A 38 -14.91 7.96 -10.67
N ALA A 39 -14.12 7.39 -11.57
CA ALA A 39 -12.74 7.82 -11.83
C ALA A 39 -12.64 9.35 -12.09
N SER A 40 -13.62 9.93 -12.77
CA SER A 40 -13.71 11.38 -13.04
C SER A 40 -13.86 12.27 -11.79
N ALA A 41 -14.20 11.70 -10.65
CA ALA A 41 -14.33 12.44 -9.38
C ALA A 41 -13.02 12.48 -8.58
N PHE A 42 -12.01 11.72 -9.00
CA PHE A 42 -10.71 11.67 -8.33
C PHE A 42 -9.92 12.95 -8.60
N GLY A 43 -9.26 13.48 -7.57
CA GLY A 43 -8.45 14.70 -7.66
C GLY A 43 -9.23 16.01 -7.84
N THR A 44 -10.56 15.98 -7.88
CA THR A 44 -11.38 17.19 -8.07
C THR A 44 -11.61 17.97 -6.78
N ARG A 45 -11.37 17.37 -5.63
CA ARG A 45 -11.53 17.96 -4.28
C ARG A 45 -10.17 18.07 -3.59
N ASP A 46 -9.31 18.90 -4.15
CA ASP A 46 -7.97 19.13 -3.61
C ASP A 46 -8.06 19.78 -2.22
N LEU A 47 -8.03 18.97 -1.17
CA LEU A 47 -8.12 19.48 0.19
C LEU A 47 -6.82 19.42 0.98
N MET A 48 -5.78 18.64 0.62
CA MET A 48 -4.53 18.62 1.41
C MET A 48 -3.31 17.94 0.77
N VAL A 49 -3.43 17.26 -0.36
CA VAL A 49 -2.28 16.54 -0.94
C VAL A 49 -2.16 16.90 -2.41
N LYS A 50 -1.03 17.44 -2.83
CA LYS A 50 -0.61 17.35 -4.23
C LYS A 50 -0.49 15.85 -4.52
N GLN A 51 -1.54 15.29 -5.11
CA GLN A 51 -1.53 13.90 -5.53
C GLN A 51 -0.56 13.79 -6.71
N ASP A 52 0.16 12.70 -6.76
CA ASP A 52 0.96 12.29 -7.93
C ASP A 52 0.08 11.98 -9.15
N GLY A 53 -1.23 12.20 -9.04
CA GLY A 53 -2.23 12.00 -10.08
C GLY A 53 -2.71 10.56 -10.26
N THR A 54 -2.03 9.59 -9.67
CA THR A 54 -2.35 8.16 -9.82
C THR A 54 -3.51 7.75 -8.94
N ASN A 55 -4.49 7.08 -9.52
CA ASN A 55 -5.64 6.55 -8.81
C ASN A 55 -5.82 5.04 -9.05
N ILE A 56 -6.65 4.39 -8.23
CA ILE A 56 -6.84 2.94 -8.31
C ILE A 56 -7.41 2.44 -9.65
N TYR A 57 -8.15 3.27 -10.39
CA TYR A 57 -8.69 2.92 -11.70
C TYR A 57 -7.64 2.95 -12.82
N ASP A 58 -6.54 3.70 -12.64
CA ASP A 58 -5.45 3.74 -13.62
C ASP A 58 -4.64 2.44 -13.60
N ILE A 59 -4.71 1.70 -12.49
CA ILE A 59 -3.86 0.55 -12.21
C ILE A 59 -4.60 -0.77 -12.26
N PHE A 60 -5.86 -0.77 -11.75
CA PHE A 60 -6.65 -2.00 -11.61
C PHE A 60 -7.92 -1.93 -12.43
N ASP A 61 -8.34 -3.08 -12.92
CA ASP A 61 -9.64 -3.21 -13.59
C ASP A 61 -10.76 -3.35 -12.54
N LEU A 62 -11.15 -2.22 -11.96
CA LEU A 62 -12.23 -2.15 -10.99
C LEU A 62 -13.56 -2.00 -11.73
N SER A 63 -14.22 -3.11 -12.05
CA SER A 63 -15.50 -3.08 -12.73
C SER A 63 -16.63 -2.51 -11.86
N ASP A 64 -17.32 -1.52 -12.39
CA ASP A 64 -18.79 -1.27 -12.37
C ASP A 64 -19.52 -0.77 -11.12
N ASN A 65 -18.91 -0.46 -9.97
CA ASN A 65 -19.66 0.04 -8.81
C ASN A 65 -19.50 1.55 -8.57
N ASN A 66 -19.69 2.32 -9.61
CA ASN A 66 -19.15 3.65 -9.77
C ASN A 66 -20.17 4.77 -9.64
N TYR A 67 -20.86 4.91 -8.55
CA TYR A 67 -21.63 6.14 -8.34
C TYR A 67 -21.67 6.49 -6.85
N GLY A 68 -21.11 7.65 -6.51
CA GLY A 68 -21.22 8.16 -5.15
C GLY A 68 -22.67 8.27 -4.72
N LEU A 69 -23.01 7.63 -3.63
CA LEU A 69 -24.32 7.77 -3.01
C LEU A 69 -24.35 9.09 -2.23
N GLN A 70 -25.38 9.89 -2.42
CA GLN A 70 -25.64 11.02 -1.53
C GLN A 70 -26.18 10.48 -0.21
N VAL A 71 -25.33 10.40 0.79
CA VAL A 71 -25.72 10.04 2.17
C VAL A 71 -25.47 11.22 3.10
N ASN A 72 -26.35 11.40 4.06
CA ASN A 72 -26.27 12.50 5.01
C ASN A 72 -25.55 12.12 6.32
N GLN A 73 -25.17 10.84 6.47
CA GLN A 73 -24.52 10.33 7.66
C GLN A 73 -23.11 9.85 7.34
N VAL A 74 -22.13 10.38 8.06
CA VAL A 74 -20.72 9.99 7.95
C VAL A 74 -20.35 9.07 9.09
N CYS A 75 -19.68 7.95 8.77
CA CYS A 75 -19.08 7.05 9.72
C CYS A 75 -17.55 7.23 9.70
N MET A 76 -17.03 7.97 10.67
CA MET A 76 -15.59 8.25 10.74
C MET A 76 -14.81 7.10 11.37
N GLU A 77 -13.60 6.86 10.85
CA GLU A 77 -12.61 6.02 11.51
C GLU A 77 -12.27 6.58 12.89
N ARG A 78 -12.45 5.75 13.93
CA ARG A 78 -12.27 6.17 15.34
C ARG A 78 -10.88 5.83 15.87
N MET A 79 -10.19 4.88 15.24
CA MET A 79 -8.89 4.39 15.69
C MET A 79 -8.08 3.85 14.51
N HIS A 80 -6.75 3.86 14.61
CA HIS A 80 -5.86 3.31 13.57
C HIS A 80 -5.81 1.77 13.51
N THR A 81 -6.31 1.11 14.53
CA THR A 81 -6.43 -0.34 14.62
C THR A 81 -7.82 -0.79 14.18
N PHE A 82 -7.99 -2.08 14.03
CA PHE A 82 -9.28 -2.67 13.67
C PHE A 82 -10.38 -2.31 14.67
N ASP A 83 -11.37 -1.58 14.20
CA ASP A 83 -12.57 -1.26 14.96
C ASP A 83 -13.61 -2.37 14.78
N LYS A 84 -13.59 -3.33 15.72
CA LYS A 84 -14.51 -4.46 15.70
C LYS A 84 -15.98 -4.04 15.85
N GLU A 85 -16.24 -2.97 16.57
CA GLU A 85 -17.60 -2.44 16.74
C GLU A 85 -18.13 -1.87 15.41
N LEU A 86 -17.33 -1.04 14.74
CA LEU A 86 -17.65 -0.56 13.42
C LEU A 86 -17.83 -1.71 12.41
N PHE A 87 -16.91 -2.67 12.41
CA PHE A 87 -16.95 -3.79 11.47
C PHE A 87 -18.25 -4.61 11.61
N ASN A 88 -18.67 -4.89 12.84
CA ASN A 88 -19.86 -5.72 13.12
C ASN A 88 -21.17 -4.94 13.05
N ASN A 89 -21.16 -3.64 13.35
CA ASN A 89 -22.36 -2.84 13.56
C ASN A 89 -22.42 -1.59 12.68
N CYS A 90 -21.58 -1.49 11.64
CA CYS A 90 -21.63 -0.38 10.67
C CYS A 90 -23.11 -0.20 10.21
N PRO A 91 -23.70 0.99 10.38
CA PRO A 91 -25.07 1.22 9.93
C PRO A 91 -25.16 1.19 8.41
N ASP A 92 -26.36 0.92 7.91
CA ASP A 92 -26.64 1.07 6.50
C ASP A 92 -26.75 2.57 6.12
N ASN A 93 -26.57 2.87 4.85
CA ASN A 93 -26.74 4.21 4.28
C ASN A 93 -25.81 5.27 4.89
N VAL A 94 -24.52 4.94 5.00
CA VAL A 94 -23.47 5.81 5.51
C VAL A 94 -22.30 5.96 4.54
N ASP A 95 -21.61 7.10 4.65
CA ASP A 95 -20.35 7.39 4.00
C ASP A 95 -19.20 7.11 4.97
N LEU A 96 -18.25 6.27 4.59
CA LEU A 96 -17.04 6.01 5.40
C LEU A 96 -16.02 7.14 5.18
N LEU A 97 -15.37 7.58 6.26
CA LEU A 97 -14.33 8.60 6.23
C LEU A 97 -13.16 8.20 7.12
N GLY A 98 -11.97 8.06 6.55
CA GLY A 98 -10.73 7.68 7.25
C GLY A 98 -9.73 7.02 6.32
N TYR A 99 -8.69 6.40 6.88
CA TYR A 99 -7.68 5.66 6.12
C TYR A 99 -7.92 4.15 6.14
N TYR A 100 -8.48 3.63 7.23
CA TYR A 100 -8.82 2.21 7.43
C TYR A 100 -7.65 1.25 7.14
N GLN A 101 -6.44 1.62 7.55
CA GLN A 101 -5.20 0.93 7.24
C GLN A 101 -4.99 -0.33 8.10
N THR A 102 -5.90 -1.29 8.00
CA THR A 102 -5.77 -2.59 8.65
C THR A 102 -6.29 -3.72 7.78
N TYR A 103 -5.50 -4.79 7.69
CA TYR A 103 -5.86 -6.00 6.95
C TYR A 103 -7.13 -6.68 7.47
N LYS A 104 -7.44 -6.52 8.76
CA LYS A 104 -8.56 -7.19 9.43
C LYS A 104 -9.93 -6.81 8.87
N TYR A 105 -10.07 -5.65 8.23
CA TYR A 105 -11.33 -5.28 7.59
C TYR A 105 -11.68 -6.14 6.38
N PHE A 106 -10.69 -6.68 5.67
CA PHE A 106 -10.91 -7.40 4.41
C PHE A 106 -10.27 -8.79 4.33
N GLN A 107 -9.64 -9.27 5.41
CA GLN A 107 -9.02 -10.60 5.42
C GLN A 107 -10.00 -11.74 5.08
N HIS A 108 -11.28 -11.61 5.45
CA HIS A 108 -12.31 -12.61 5.20
C HIS A 108 -12.78 -12.69 3.74
N ILE A 109 -12.45 -11.66 2.95
CA ILE A 109 -12.70 -11.58 1.51
C ILE A 109 -11.41 -11.40 0.70
N GLU A 110 -10.28 -11.88 1.22
CA GLU A 110 -8.96 -11.71 0.58
C GLU A 110 -8.96 -12.09 -0.89
N SER A 111 -9.62 -13.19 -1.26
CA SER A 111 -9.69 -13.66 -2.65
C SER A 111 -10.42 -12.67 -3.57
N GLU A 112 -11.47 -12.00 -3.07
CA GLU A 112 -12.17 -10.97 -3.83
C GLU A 112 -11.28 -9.74 -4.04
N ILE A 113 -10.61 -9.25 -2.98
CA ILE A 113 -9.70 -8.10 -3.08
C ILE A 113 -8.52 -8.40 -4.02
N ARG A 114 -7.97 -9.62 -3.99
CA ARG A 114 -6.93 -10.04 -4.94
C ARG A 114 -7.42 -10.09 -6.38
N SER A 115 -8.69 -10.40 -6.58
CA SER A 115 -9.31 -10.37 -7.92
C SER A 115 -9.52 -8.95 -8.42
N ASP A 116 -9.92 -8.02 -7.52
CA ASP A 116 -10.11 -6.63 -7.85
C ASP A 116 -8.78 -5.91 -8.13
N PHE A 117 -7.73 -6.24 -7.37
CA PHE A 117 -6.40 -5.64 -7.53
C PHE A 117 -5.50 -6.42 -8.50
N LYS A 118 -6.08 -6.90 -9.59
CA LYS A 118 -5.31 -7.33 -10.76
C LYS A 118 -4.87 -6.11 -11.54
N PHE A 119 -3.57 -6.01 -11.77
CA PHE A 119 -3.02 -4.94 -12.60
C PHE A 119 -3.60 -5.00 -14.01
N GLN A 120 -3.76 -3.83 -14.62
CA GLN A 120 -4.05 -3.75 -16.05
C GLN A 120 -3.00 -4.51 -16.86
N THR A 121 -3.44 -5.16 -17.93
CA THR A 121 -2.62 -6.11 -18.70
C THR A 121 -1.31 -5.51 -19.18
N ASP A 122 -1.36 -4.32 -19.79
CA ASP A 122 -0.18 -3.66 -20.36
C ASP A 122 0.88 -3.34 -19.30
N LEU A 123 0.44 -2.86 -18.14
CA LEU A 123 1.32 -2.58 -16.99
C LEU A 123 1.97 -3.86 -16.48
N PHE A 124 1.15 -4.91 -16.27
CA PHE A 124 1.65 -6.18 -15.77
C PHE A 124 2.63 -6.86 -16.73
N GLU A 125 2.33 -6.86 -18.03
CA GLU A 125 3.21 -7.42 -19.05
C GLU A 125 4.54 -6.68 -19.11
N THR A 126 4.52 -5.33 -19.11
CA THR A 126 5.73 -4.51 -19.08
C THR A 126 6.61 -4.83 -17.86
N CYS A 127 6.03 -4.87 -16.66
CA CYS A 127 6.76 -5.19 -15.43
C CYS A 127 7.26 -6.64 -15.43
N SER A 128 6.45 -7.59 -15.90
CA SER A 128 6.81 -9.00 -16.00
C SER A 128 7.98 -9.23 -16.96
N ASP A 129 7.98 -8.54 -18.10
CA ASP A 129 9.07 -8.65 -19.08
C ASP A 129 10.36 -7.99 -18.54
N PHE A 130 10.26 -6.87 -17.84
CA PHE A 130 11.40 -6.29 -17.12
C PHE A 130 12.02 -7.30 -16.15
N MET A 131 11.21 -7.98 -15.34
CA MET A 131 11.68 -8.99 -14.39
C MET A 131 12.34 -10.17 -15.10
N LYS A 132 11.76 -10.67 -16.19
CA LYS A 132 12.33 -11.77 -16.99
C LYS A 132 13.67 -11.42 -17.60
N VAL A 133 13.78 -10.22 -18.18
CA VAL A 133 15.01 -9.78 -18.87
C VAL A 133 16.15 -9.55 -17.87
N ASN A 134 15.88 -8.90 -16.75
CA ASN A 134 16.93 -8.47 -15.83
C ASN A 134 17.29 -9.53 -14.79
N PHE A 135 16.34 -10.36 -14.35
CA PHE A 135 16.55 -11.33 -13.27
C PHE A 135 16.43 -12.79 -13.70
N VAL A 136 16.11 -13.07 -14.96
CA VAL A 136 16.13 -14.42 -15.56
C VAL A 136 15.40 -15.46 -14.69
N TYR A 137 14.16 -15.14 -14.26
CA TYR A 137 13.31 -15.99 -13.40
C TYR A 137 13.89 -16.28 -12.00
N ARG A 138 14.87 -15.51 -11.55
CA ARG A 138 15.40 -15.64 -10.18
C ARG A 138 14.48 -14.96 -9.17
N ASP A 139 14.52 -15.45 -7.94
CA ASP A 139 13.87 -14.79 -6.82
C ASP A 139 14.56 -13.45 -6.55
N VAL A 140 13.78 -12.42 -6.27
CA VAL A 140 14.25 -11.04 -6.07
C VAL A 140 13.70 -10.51 -4.74
N ILE A 141 14.48 -9.66 -4.09
CA ILE A 141 14.07 -8.91 -2.90
C ILE A 141 13.59 -7.52 -3.32
N SER A 142 12.39 -7.15 -2.88
CA SER A 142 11.91 -5.76 -2.89
C SER A 142 12.40 -5.04 -1.64
N LEU A 143 13.12 -3.94 -1.79
CA LEU A 143 13.55 -3.08 -0.70
C LEU A 143 13.02 -1.67 -0.93
N HIS A 144 12.16 -1.19 -0.02
CA HIS A 144 11.58 0.14 -0.14
C HIS A 144 12.24 1.16 0.78
N VAL A 145 12.69 2.25 0.20
CA VAL A 145 13.25 3.42 0.88
C VAL A 145 12.28 4.60 0.71
N ARG A 146 11.67 5.03 1.80
CA ARG A 146 10.77 6.19 1.80
C ARG A 146 11.43 7.39 2.47
N ARG A 147 11.57 8.50 1.73
CA ARG A 147 12.21 9.71 2.21
C ARG A 147 11.37 10.96 1.94
N GLY A 148 11.20 11.37 0.72
CA GLY A 148 10.37 12.49 0.25
C GLY A 148 9.82 13.40 1.33
N ASP A 149 8.51 13.36 1.52
CA ASP A 149 7.81 14.11 2.55
C ASP A 149 8.15 13.68 4.00
N TYR A 150 8.74 12.48 4.21
CA TYR A 150 9.14 11.99 5.54
C TYR A 150 10.36 12.73 6.11
N VAL A 151 11.22 13.30 5.26
CA VAL A 151 12.40 14.06 5.71
C VAL A 151 12.03 15.20 6.67
N SER A 152 10.87 15.81 6.45
CA SER A 152 10.37 16.91 7.27
C SER A 152 9.20 16.55 8.19
N ASN A 153 8.79 15.28 8.24
CA ASN A 153 7.62 14.86 8.99
C ASN A 153 7.99 13.95 10.18
N PRO A 154 8.04 14.47 11.42
CA PRO A 154 8.42 13.69 12.59
C PRO A 154 7.47 12.52 12.91
N ASN A 155 6.24 12.54 12.38
CA ASN A 155 5.26 11.47 12.57
C ASN A 155 5.57 10.21 11.75
N HIS A 156 6.44 10.33 10.76
CA HIS A 156 6.90 9.23 9.90
C HIS A 156 8.43 9.17 9.89
N PRO A 157 9.06 8.49 10.86
CA PRO A 157 10.51 8.45 10.99
C PRO A 157 11.16 7.82 9.76
N LEU A 158 12.28 8.40 9.32
CA LEU A 158 13.11 7.78 8.28
C LEU A 158 13.71 6.48 8.80
N GLN A 159 13.78 5.48 7.93
CA GLN A 159 14.54 4.28 8.22
C GLN A 159 16.04 4.51 7.96
N THR A 160 16.89 3.96 8.81
CA THR A 160 18.33 4.14 8.74
C THR A 160 19.00 3.11 7.82
N VAL A 161 20.23 3.39 7.37
CA VAL A 161 21.01 2.44 6.60
C VAL A 161 21.22 1.13 7.38
N GLU A 162 21.42 1.22 8.69
CA GLU A 162 21.58 0.06 9.58
C GLU A 162 20.33 -0.81 9.63
N TYR A 163 19.14 -0.23 9.54
CA TYR A 163 17.90 -1.01 9.40
C TYR A 163 17.93 -1.86 8.14
N TYR A 164 18.28 -1.29 7.00
CA TYR A 164 18.35 -2.02 5.73
C TYR A 164 19.45 -3.09 5.72
N GLN A 165 20.62 -2.79 6.30
CA GLN A 165 21.70 -3.77 6.45
C GLN A 165 21.24 -4.99 7.24
N ARG A 166 20.69 -4.78 8.43
CA ARG A 166 20.19 -5.85 9.29
C ARG A 166 19.05 -6.63 8.66
N ALA A 167 18.16 -5.96 7.92
CA ALA A 167 17.08 -6.61 7.21
C ALA A 167 17.59 -7.53 6.09
N LEU A 168 18.59 -7.10 5.33
CA LEU A 168 19.23 -7.88 4.28
C LEU A 168 19.95 -9.12 4.82
N GLU A 169 20.56 -9.04 6.02
CA GLU A 169 21.21 -10.18 6.69
C GLU A 169 20.21 -11.29 7.07
N MET A 170 18.92 -10.96 7.18
CA MET A 170 17.84 -11.91 7.53
C MET A 170 17.24 -12.62 6.32
N LEU A 171 17.65 -12.26 5.11
CA LEU A 171 17.15 -12.79 3.84
C LEU A 171 18.27 -13.51 3.07
N PRO A 172 17.90 -14.39 2.12
CA PRO A 172 18.88 -14.99 1.22
C PRO A 172 19.67 -13.92 0.45
N ASN A 173 20.92 -14.25 0.07
CA ASN A 173 21.75 -13.37 -0.75
C ASN A 173 21.27 -13.39 -2.22
N LEU A 174 20.23 -12.64 -2.52
CA LEU A 174 19.58 -12.52 -3.82
C LEU A 174 19.77 -11.13 -4.42
N ASP A 175 19.38 -10.96 -5.68
CA ASP A 175 19.24 -9.65 -6.30
C ASP A 175 18.19 -8.82 -5.58
N VAL A 176 18.40 -7.51 -5.53
CA VAL A 176 17.55 -6.55 -4.81
C VAL A 176 17.13 -5.42 -5.74
N ILE A 177 15.83 -5.19 -5.84
CA ILE A 177 15.33 -3.94 -6.42
C ILE A 177 15.05 -2.96 -5.28
N VAL A 178 15.69 -1.80 -5.34
CA VAL A 178 15.48 -0.69 -4.40
C VAL A 178 14.48 0.28 -5.00
N PHE A 179 13.33 0.39 -4.37
CA PHE A 179 12.28 1.35 -4.73
C PHE A 179 12.39 2.58 -3.83
N SER A 180 12.38 3.76 -4.41
CA SER A 180 12.50 4.99 -3.61
C SER A 180 11.90 6.21 -4.31
N ASP A 181 11.39 7.13 -3.51
CA ASP A 181 11.05 8.50 -3.91
C ASP A 181 12.25 9.48 -3.80
N ASP A 182 13.45 8.97 -3.47
CA ASP A 182 14.73 9.69 -3.40
C ASP A 182 15.86 8.79 -3.95
N PRO A 183 15.86 8.50 -5.27
CA PRO A 183 16.85 7.61 -5.88
C PRO A 183 18.27 8.15 -5.79
N ASP A 184 18.47 9.47 -5.80
CA ASP A 184 19.79 10.09 -5.66
C ASP A 184 20.40 9.80 -4.29
N TRP A 185 19.59 9.85 -3.22
CA TRP A 185 20.04 9.44 -1.91
C TRP A 185 20.42 7.95 -1.88
N CYS A 186 19.63 7.08 -2.51
CA CYS A 186 19.94 5.66 -2.58
C CYS A 186 21.25 5.41 -3.33
N ASN A 187 21.47 6.07 -4.46
CA ASN A 187 22.71 5.99 -5.25
C ASN A 187 23.95 6.45 -4.45
N ALA A 188 23.79 7.31 -3.47
CA ALA A 188 24.88 7.79 -2.64
C ALA A 188 25.23 6.83 -1.47
N GLN A 189 24.43 5.77 -1.22
CA GLN A 189 24.68 4.87 -0.11
C GLN A 189 25.56 3.69 -0.52
N GLU A 190 26.66 3.45 0.21
CA GLU A 190 27.59 2.35 -0.04
C GLU A 190 26.92 0.97 -0.03
N ILE A 191 25.88 0.79 0.78
CA ILE A 191 25.13 -0.47 0.89
C ILE A 191 24.45 -0.89 -0.43
N PHE A 192 24.10 0.08 -1.27
CA PHE A 192 23.40 -0.16 -2.54
C PHE A 192 24.32 -0.14 -3.77
N GLN A 193 25.65 -0.05 -3.58
CA GLN A 193 26.65 -0.05 -4.67
C GLN A 193 26.97 -1.45 -5.26
N PRO A 194 26.90 -2.59 -4.51
CA PRO A 194 27.18 -3.90 -5.10
C PRO A 194 26.23 -4.24 -6.27
N ASP A 195 26.77 -4.97 -7.25
CA ASP A 195 26.08 -5.31 -8.52
C ASP A 195 24.72 -6.01 -8.36
N ARG A 196 24.46 -6.59 -7.19
CA ARG A 196 23.16 -7.22 -6.90
C ARG A 196 22.03 -6.24 -6.64
N PHE A 197 22.33 -4.95 -6.48
CA PHE A 197 21.32 -3.90 -6.25
C PHE A 197 21.01 -3.17 -7.55
N SER A 198 19.72 -3.01 -7.82
CA SER A 198 19.22 -2.18 -8.89
C SER A 198 18.24 -1.16 -8.30
N ILE A 199 18.52 0.13 -8.45
CA ILE A 199 17.59 1.18 -8.04
C ILE A 199 16.54 1.31 -9.13
N SER A 200 15.26 1.29 -8.74
CA SER A 200 14.15 1.39 -9.69
C SER A 200 14.18 2.74 -10.41
N GLU A 201 14.13 2.69 -11.73
CA GLU A 201 14.03 3.84 -12.62
C GLU A 201 12.61 4.00 -13.19
N SER A 202 11.62 3.33 -12.62
CA SER A 202 10.25 3.31 -13.14
C SER A 202 9.61 4.70 -13.20
N ASN A 203 10.04 5.59 -12.29
CA ASN A 203 9.54 6.97 -12.13
C ASN A 203 8.02 7.09 -11.90
N THR A 204 7.32 5.97 -11.71
CA THR A 204 5.88 5.94 -11.49
C THR A 204 5.51 4.97 -10.36
N VAL A 205 4.52 5.35 -9.54
CA VAL A 205 4.12 4.57 -8.37
C VAL A 205 3.40 3.27 -8.74
N ASP A 206 2.73 3.23 -9.88
CA ASP A 206 2.03 2.06 -10.42
C ASP A 206 3.02 0.99 -10.89
N ALA A 207 4.07 1.37 -11.62
CA ALA A 207 5.12 0.44 -12.03
C ALA A 207 5.91 -0.07 -10.81
N ASP A 208 6.24 0.80 -9.84
CA ASP A 208 6.88 0.37 -8.59
C ASP A 208 6.03 -0.64 -7.83
N LEU A 209 4.73 -0.38 -7.66
CA LEU A 209 3.82 -1.31 -6.98
C LEU A 209 3.72 -2.64 -7.73
N CYS A 210 3.63 -2.59 -9.06
CA CYS A 210 3.59 -3.80 -9.89
C CYS A 210 4.89 -4.60 -9.76
N LEU A 211 6.07 -3.98 -9.88
CA LEU A 211 7.36 -4.64 -9.70
C LEU A 211 7.53 -5.21 -8.29
N MET A 212 7.14 -4.45 -7.24
CA MET A 212 7.13 -4.97 -5.86
C MET A 212 6.29 -6.24 -5.75
N SER A 213 5.12 -6.29 -6.42
CA SER A 213 4.24 -7.47 -6.39
C SER A 213 4.82 -8.71 -7.07
N LEU A 214 5.85 -8.55 -7.89
CA LEU A 214 6.56 -9.64 -8.56
C LEU A 214 7.80 -10.12 -7.80
N CYS A 215 8.15 -9.48 -6.68
CA CYS A 215 9.26 -9.88 -5.83
C CYS A 215 8.81 -10.96 -4.81
N LYS A 216 9.75 -11.78 -4.36
CA LYS A 216 9.47 -12.89 -3.44
C LYS A 216 9.62 -12.52 -1.97
N TYR A 217 10.55 -11.64 -1.65
CA TYR A 217 10.88 -11.18 -0.29
C TYR A 217 10.75 -9.66 -0.23
N HIS A 218 10.37 -9.14 0.94
CA HIS A 218 10.14 -7.70 1.08
C HIS A 218 10.78 -7.12 2.33
N ILE A 219 11.54 -6.04 2.13
CA ILE A 219 12.00 -5.14 3.19
C ILE A 219 11.21 -3.84 3.06
N LEU A 220 10.34 -3.58 4.02
CA LEU A 220 9.43 -2.44 3.97
C LEU A 220 10.07 -1.18 4.55
N ALA A 221 9.74 -0.03 3.99
CA ALA A 221 9.68 1.19 4.77
C ALA A 221 8.38 1.22 5.59
N ASN A 222 8.21 2.22 6.45
CA ASN A 222 6.95 2.51 7.15
C ASN A 222 5.93 3.15 6.19
N SER A 223 5.63 2.47 5.11
CA SER A 223 4.81 2.95 4.00
C SER A 223 3.77 1.94 3.56
N SER A 224 2.54 2.41 3.41
CA SER A 224 1.43 1.62 2.88
C SER A 224 1.69 1.09 1.46
N LEU A 225 2.54 1.75 0.65
CA LEU A 225 2.89 1.28 -0.69
C LEU A 225 3.62 -0.06 -0.64
N SER A 226 4.71 -0.15 0.12
CA SER A 226 5.45 -1.40 0.25
C SER A 226 4.67 -2.48 1.01
N TRP A 227 3.75 -2.09 1.89
CA TRP A 227 2.79 -3.01 2.51
C TRP A 227 1.95 -3.73 1.43
N TRP A 228 1.36 -2.95 0.51
CA TRP A 228 0.56 -3.51 -0.58
C TRP A 228 1.40 -4.32 -1.57
N GLY A 229 2.62 -3.89 -1.88
CA GLY A 229 3.55 -4.67 -2.71
C GLY A 229 3.77 -6.06 -2.14
N ALA A 230 4.09 -6.16 -0.85
CA ALA A 230 4.28 -7.44 -0.16
C ALA A 230 2.99 -8.28 -0.08
N TRP A 231 1.84 -7.64 0.14
CA TRP A 231 0.55 -8.34 0.19
C TRP A 231 0.16 -8.90 -1.18
N LEU A 232 0.29 -8.12 -2.25
CA LEU A 232 -0.01 -8.55 -3.62
C LEU A 232 0.92 -9.69 -4.07
N ALA A 233 2.20 -9.63 -3.72
CA ALA A 233 3.20 -10.66 -3.99
C ALA A 233 2.93 -11.99 -3.27
N LYS A 234 2.12 -12.03 -2.22
CA LYS A 234 2.08 -13.14 -1.26
C LYS A 234 3.48 -13.45 -0.71
N SER A 235 4.19 -12.40 -0.29
CA SER A 235 5.59 -12.45 0.09
C SER A 235 5.92 -13.64 1.01
N GLU A 236 7.01 -14.34 0.72
CA GLU A 236 7.48 -15.48 1.52
C GLU A 236 7.99 -15.05 2.89
N LYS A 237 8.64 -13.88 2.96
CA LYS A 237 9.08 -13.26 4.21
C LYS A 237 9.08 -11.74 4.09
N ILE A 238 8.59 -11.08 5.13
CA ILE A 238 8.45 -9.63 5.21
C ILE A 238 9.24 -9.14 6.41
N ILE A 239 10.10 -8.13 6.20
CA ILE A 239 10.80 -7.43 7.26
C ILE A 239 10.28 -5.99 7.30
N ALA A 240 9.78 -5.57 8.44
CA ALA A 240 9.17 -4.27 8.64
C ALA A 240 9.80 -3.51 9.82
N PRO A 241 9.87 -2.18 9.78
CA PRO A 241 10.48 -1.40 10.84
C PRO A 241 9.54 -1.28 12.05
N LYS A 242 10.04 -1.51 13.26
CA LYS A 242 9.30 -1.30 14.51
C LYS A 242 8.85 0.14 14.70
N ASN A 243 9.67 1.09 14.28
CA ASN A 243 9.38 2.52 14.34
C ASN A 243 8.53 2.99 13.16
N TRP A 244 7.38 2.36 12.96
CA TRP A 244 6.46 2.73 11.87
C TRP A 244 5.91 4.14 12.03
N PHE A 245 5.60 4.54 13.25
CA PHE A 245 5.12 5.88 13.63
C PHE A 245 6.07 6.57 14.58
N GLY A 246 6.14 7.89 14.49
CA GLY A 246 6.92 8.76 15.37
C GLY A 246 6.13 10.00 15.81
N GLY A 247 6.81 10.96 16.44
CA GLY A 247 6.21 12.22 16.85
C GLY A 247 4.91 12.05 17.64
N ASP A 248 3.88 12.78 17.26
CA ASP A 248 2.54 12.69 17.89
C ASP A 248 1.83 11.37 17.60
N CYS A 249 2.32 10.61 16.63
CA CYS A 249 1.77 9.31 16.22
C CYS A 249 2.47 8.11 16.87
N VAL A 250 3.49 8.30 17.71
CA VAL A 250 4.33 7.22 18.27
C VAL A 250 3.53 6.14 19.02
N ASN A 251 2.39 6.48 19.58
CA ASN A 251 1.52 5.56 20.31
C ASN A 251 0.53 4.80 19.42
N LYS A 252 0.54 5.02 18.10
CA LYS A 252 -0.31 4.28 17.18
C LYS A 252 0.20 2.83 17.04
N SER A 253 -0.71 1.88 17.24
CA SER A 253 -0.37 0.47 17.11
C SER A 253 -0.27 0.04 15.64
N VAL A 254 0.69 -0.83 15.36
CA VAL A 254 0.85 -1.51 14.06
C VAL A 254 0.41 -2.98 14.11
N SER A 255 -0.17 -3.42 15.23
CA SER A 255 -0.52 -4.84 15.47
C SER A 255 -1.47 -5.44 14.44
N ASP A 256 -2.21 -4.61 13.71
CA ASP A 256 -3.20 -5.04 12.73
C ASP A 256 -2.70 -4.92 11.28
N MET A 257 -1.42 -4.65 11.10
CA MET A 257 -0.80 -4.56 9.77
C MET A 257 -0.21 -5.90 9.30
N GLU A 258 -0.01 -6.84 10.22
CA GLU A 258 0.61 -8.12 9.91
C GLU A 258 -0.30 -9.03 9.08
N PHE A 259 0.30 -9.65 8.08
CA PHE A 259 -0.22 -10.80 7.35
C PHE A 259 0.97 -11.69 6.96
N GLY A 260 0.75 -13.00 6.81
CA GLY A 260 1.83 -13.91 6.40
C GLY A 260 3.00 -13.96 7.39
N ASN A 261 4.23 -14.03 6.88
CA ASN A 261 5.45 -14.22 7.66
C ASN A 261 6.20 -12.90 7.89
N TRP A 262 5.88 -12.21 8.97
CA TRP A 262 6.47 -10.93 9.34
C TRP A 262 7.59 -11.04 10.37
N THR A 263 8.55 -10.11 10.26
CA THR A 263 9.57 -9.86 11.27
C THR A 263 9.68 -8.34 11.47
N TRP A 264 9.43 -7.90 12.67
CA TRP A 264 9.65 -6.50 13.09
C TRP A 264 11.09 -6.31 13.54
N LEU A 265 11.76 -5.33 12.95
CA LEU A 265 13.19 -5.06 13.19
C LEU A 265 13.43 -3.67 13.82
#